data_ad135e140f2862a985d8730e60158d55
#
_entry.id   ad135e140f2862a985d8730e60158d55
#
_cell.length_a   1.000
_cell.length_b   1.000
_cell.length_c   1.000
_cell.angle_alpha   90.00
_cell.angle_beta   90.00
_cell.angle_gamma   90.00
#
_symmetry.space_group_name_H-M   'P 1'
#
loop_
_entity.id
_entity.type
_entity.pdbx_description
1 polymer ?
#
loop_
_entity_poly.entity_id
_entity_poly.type
_entity_poly.pdbx_seq_one_letter_code
_entity_poly.pdbx_strand_id
1 'polypeptide(L)'
;MKEKSKNLIVIIGNGFDLAHGLKTSYNDFANYYLEEIILNEITKNIDKSTIINNNFKEKIKEVTFLKENPSVESFQKKLSINLIKDKKDTELQIFIKILITKKNQEIKKSINDKLYLLQNILTNSFLAKLYSNSFENWFDIEQAYYEELKDIYNLPKENHNHELKILNNNLQEIKDALKKYLNDKIEPTHNGSVNNSFESHFIDRENISFINFNYTNTIENYTNSSLGRNNIHIHNSLSEDIIFGYGDDTDEMYQKMKASKNNSFLKYFKTFDYLKSKNYRKVLNQLATFDKYDVLVIGHSLGGTDKTILKTILDTNSCENIELLKRSDFDTDERYKELNLPEKEQLKADNLFELYANLARIFDSEASLRKKVIPFEWSINFPVMANYDYDKIQKREKELFIIKSNHITLKTRKRKTT
;
A
#
# COMPACT_ATOMS: atom_id res chain seq x y z
N MET A 1 4.84 6.28 -33.53
CA MET A 1 4.95 5.41 -32.34
C MET A 1 6.07 4.42 -32.59
N LYS A 2 6.96 4.17 -31.61
CA LYS A 2 7.85 3.02 -31.70
C LYS A 2 7.02 1.73 -31.74
N GLU A 3 7.49 0.74 -32.49
CA GLU A 3 6.88 -0.58 -32.48
C GLU A 3 6.91 -1.14 -31.05
N LYS A 4 5.80 -1.67 -30.56
CA LYS A 4 5.72 -2.28 -29.23
C LYS A 4 6.61 -3.52 -29.19
N SER A 5 7.42 -3.69 -28.14
CA SER A 5 8.19 -4.91 -27.94
C SER A 5 7.27 -6.11 -27.78
N LYS A 6 7.69 -7.28 -28.28
CA LYS A 6 6.95 -8.54 -28.09
C LYS A 6 6.98 -9.02 -26.63
N ASN A 7 7.98 -8.59 -25.87
CA ASN A 7 8.17 -8.94 -24.48
C ASN A 7 7.64 -7.82 -23.59
N LEU A 8 6.86 -8.17 -22.59
CA LEU A 8 6.28 -7.26 -21.63
C LEU A 8 6.58 -7.68 -20.20
N ILE A 9 7.14 -6.77 -19.43
CA ILE A 9 7.21 -6.88 -17.97
C ILE A 9 6.07 -6.06 -17.38
N VAL A 10 5.26 -6.66 -16.52
CA VAL A 10 4.16 -5.97 -15.84
C VAL A 10 4.50 -5.87 -14.35
N ILE A 11 4.68 -4.66 -13.86
CA ILE A 11 4.88 -4.38 -12.44
C ILE A 11 3.51 -4.20 -11.79
N ILE A 12 3.18 -5.09 -10.87
CA ILE A 12 1.90 -5.10 -10.15
C ILE A 12 2.11 -4.61 -8.71
N GLY A 13 1.36 -3.60 -8.31
CA GLY A 13 1.33 -3.10 -6.93
C GLY A 13 -0.07 -3.10 -6.34
N ASN A 14 -0.21 -2.63 -5.10
CA ASN A 14 -1.44 -2.70 -4.31
C ASN A 14 -2.68 -2.09 -5.01
N GLY A 15 -2.48 -1.06 -5.84
CA GLY A 15 -3.57 -0.48 -6.63
C GLY A 15 -4.27 -1.48 -7.56
N PHE A 16 -3.59 -2.55 -7.99
CA PHE A 16 -4.20 -3.62 -8.76
C PHE A 16 -5.24 -4.40 -7.94
N ASP A 17 -4.92 -4.76 -6.71
CA ASP A 17 -5.85 -5.42 -5.80
C ASP A 17 -7.05 -4.53 -5.46
N LEU A 18 -6.78 -3.24 -5.19
CA LEU A 18 -7.83 -2.25 -4.94
C LEU A 18 -8.77 -2.11 -6.15
N ALA A 19 -8.25 -2.17 -7.39
CA ALA A 19 -9.05 -2.14 -8.62
C ALA A 19 -9.93 -3.41 -8.79
N HIS A 20 -9.62 -4.49 -8.09
CA HIS A 20 -10.45 -5.71 -8.02
C HIS A 20 -11.39 -5.71 -6.81
N GLY A 21 -11.50 -4.59 -6.09
CA GLY A 21 -12.38 -4.43 -4.93
C GLY A 21 -11.86 -5.07 -3.64
N LEU A 22 -10.62 -5.53 -3.62
CA LEU A 22 -10.02 -6.09 -2.42
C LEU A 22 -9.62 -4.97 -1.45
N LYS A 23 -9.92 -5.15 -0.18
CA LYS A 23 -9.58 -4.19 0.88
C LYS A 23 -8.15 -4.40 1.36
N THR A 24 -7.18 -4.09 0.51
CA THR A 24 -5.75 -4.29 0.77
C THR A 24 -4.99 -3.01 1.09
N SER A 25 -5.69 -1.88 1.28
CA SER A 25 -5.01 -0.64 1.69
C SER A 25 -4.51 -0.70 3.13
N TYR A 26 -3.53 0.15 3.44
CA TYR A 26 -3.10 0.34 4.83
C TYR A 26 -4.27 0.72 5.74
N ASN A 27 -5.13 1.63 5.31
CA ASN A 27 -6.28 2.05 6.09
C ASN A 27 -7.26 0.91 6.36
N ASP A 28 -7.47 0.00 5.42
CA ASP A 28 -8.31 -1.19 5.64
C ASP A 28 -7.72 -2.08 6.71
N PHE A 29 -6.41 -2.36 6.66
CA PHE A 29 -5.70 -3.13 7.69
C PHE A 29 -5.73 -2.42 9.04
N ALA A 30 -5.43 -1.12 9.08
CA ALA A 30 -5.42 -0.35 10.32
C ALA A 30 -6.80 -0.33 10.99
N ASN A 31 -7.87 -0.17 10.22
CA ASN A 31 -9.24 -0.25 10.73
C ASN A 31 -9.57 -1.66 11.22
N TYR A 32 -9.20 -2.70 10.47
CA TYR A 32 -9.37 -4.09 10.91
C TYR A 32 -8.64 -4.35 12.23
N TYR A 33 -7.38 -3.94 12.33
CA TYR A 33 -6.58 -4.17 13.54
C TYR A 33 -7.18 -3.44 14.74
N LEU A 34 -7.63 -2.21 14.55
CA LEU A 34 -8.30 -1.43 15.59
C LEU A 34 -9.62 -2.07 16.04
N GLU A 35 -10.49 -2.41 15.08
CA GLU A 35 -11.86 -2.86 15.36
C GLU A 35 -11.94 -4.33 15.80
N GLU A 36 -11.16 -5.21 15.16
CA GLU A 36 -11.25 -6.66 15.37
C GLU A 36 -10.19 -7.18 16.36
N ILE A 37 -9.03 -6.53 16.46
CA ILE A 37 -7.95 -6.99 17.34
C ILE A 37 -7.94 -6.18 18.64
N ILE A 38 -7.64 -4.90 18.58
CA ILE A 38 -7.48 -4.06 19.79
C ILE A 38 -8.77 -4.05 20.61
N LEU A 39 -9.91 -3.83 19.98
CA LEU A 39 -11.20 -3.74 20.65
C LEU A 39 -11.60 -5.08 21.29
N ASN A 40 -11.37 -6.21 20.62
CA ASN A 40 -11.61 -7.53 21.18
C ASN A 40 -10.70 -7.82 22.38
N GLU A 41 -9.42 -7.45 22.31
CA GLU A 41 -8.50 -7.61 23.43
C GLU A 41 -8.94 -6.80 24.66
N ILE A 42 -9.36 -5.55 24.46
CA ILE A 42 -9.87 -4.69 25.54
C ILE A 42 -11.16 -5.27 26.13
N THR A 43 -12.08 -5.78 25.33
CA THR A 43 -13.42 -6.16 25.78
C THR A 43 -13.52 -7.60 26.27
N LYS A 44 -12.73 -8.53 25.76
CA LYS A 44 -12.86 -9.97 26.03
C LYS A 44 -11.64 -10.61 26.70
N ASN A 45 -10.43 -10.10 26.41
CA ASN A 45 -9.18 -10.79 26.74
C ASN A 45 -8.18 -9.91 27.51
N ILE A 46 -8.60 -8.81 28.12
CA ILE A 46 -7.68 -7.79 28.65
C ILE A 46 -6.62 -8.35 29.59
N ASP A 47 -6.99 -9.28 30.49
CA ASP A 47 -6.06 -9.85 31.45
C ASP A 47 -4.95 -10.70 30.81
N LYS A 48 -5.25 -11.37 29.71
CA LYS A 48 -4.34 -12.26 28.98
C LYS A 48 -3.68 -11.60 27.78
N SER A 49 -4.11 -10.41 27.42
CA SER A 49 -3.62 -9.73 26.23
C SER A 49 -2.12 -9.43 26.34
N THR A 50 -1.39 -9.74 25.28
CA THR A 50 0.03 -9.37 25.12
C THR A 50 0.22 -8.06 24.38
N ILE A 51 -0.81 -7.61 23.66
CA ILE A 51 -0.76 -6.38 22.85
C ILE A 51 -1.21 -5.14 23.62
N ILE A 52 -1.85 -5.31 24.77
CA ILE A 52 -2.31 -4.22 25.64
C ILE A 52 -1.30 -3.99 26.77
N ASN A 53 -0.92 -2.71 26.95
CA ASN A 53 0.02 -2.29 27.96
C ASN A 53 -0.48 -2.61 29.38
N ASN A 54 0.39 -3.10 30.27
CA ASN A 54 0.05 -3.47 31.62
C ASN A 54 -0.47 -2.28 32.45
N ASN A 55 0.10 -1.10 32.28
CA ASN A 55 -0.39 0.10 32.97
C ASN A 55 -1.85 0.42 32.58
N PHE A 56 -2.21 0.21 31.31
CA PHE A 56 -3.57 0.38 30.84
C PHE A 56 -4.50 -0.72 31.40
N LYS A 57 -4.04 -1.98 31.47
CA LYS A 57 -4.81 -3.07 32.08
C LYS A 57 -5.15 -2.77 33.53
N GLU A 58 -4.19 -2.28 34.30
CA GLU A 58 -4.44 -1.94 35.72
C GLU A 58 -5.44 -0.81 35.86
N LYS A 59 -5.31 0.26 35.03
CA LYS A 59 -6.28 1.36 35.00
C LYS A 59 -7.71 0.89 34.70
N ILE A 60 -7.86 -0.06 33.76
CA ILE A 60 -9.17 -0.63 33.42
C ILE A 60 -9.70 -1.53 34.55
N LYS A 61 -8.84 -2.27 35.27
CA LYS A 61 -9.24 -3.10 36.41
C LYS A 61 -9.77 -2.27 37.60
N GLU A 62 -9.22 -1.08 37.80
CA GLU A 62 -9.72 -0.13 38.79
C GLU A 62 -11.13 0.36 38.50
N VAL A 63 -11.52 0.32 37.20
CA VAL A 63 -12.88 0.55 36.76
C VAL A 63 -13.68 -0.75 36.94
N THR A 64 -14.17 -1.01 38.15
CA THR A 64 -14.64 -2.25 38.77
C THR A 64 -15.70 -3.09 38.09
N PHE A 65 -16.13 -2.77 36.86
CA PHE A 65 -17.31 -3.42 36.26
C PHE A 65 -17.03 -4.41 35.11
N LEU A 66 -15.78 -4.56 34.68
CA LEU A 66 -15.43 -5.54 33.64
C LEU A 66 -15.60 -7.00 34.10
N LYS A 67 -15.67 -7.23 35.43
CA LYS A 67 -15.84 -8.56 36.02
C LYS A 67 -17.25 -9.14 35.90
N GLU A 68 -18.26 -8.31 35.67
CA GLU A 68 -19.66 -8.74 35.83
C GLU A 68 -20.46 -8.94 34.56
N ASN A 69 -20.03 -8.41 33.40
CA ASN A 69 -20.77 -8.59 32.14
C ASN A 69 -19.95 -8.25 30.88
N PRO A 70 -19.68 -9.22 30.00
CA PRO A 70 -18.81 -9.04 28.85
C PRO A 70 -19.49 -8.50 27.58
N SER A 71 -20.73 -7.97 27.64
CA SER A 71 -21.35 -7.41 26.43
C SER A 71 -20.90 -5.98 26.17
N VAL A 72 -20.64 -5.63 24.90
CA VAL A 72 -20.27 -4.28 24.48
C VAL A 72 -21.29 -3.23 24.93
N GLU A 73 -22.58 -3.60 24.96
CA GLU A 73 -23.67 -2.71 25.41
C GLU A 73 -23.63 -2.42 26.92
N SER A 74 -23.33 -3.44 27.76
CA SER A 74 -23.19 -3.25 29.20
C SER A 74 -21.95 -2.45 29.56
N PHE A 75 -20.86 -2.61 28.79
CA PHE A 75 -19.65 -1.82 28.89
C PHE A 75 -19.92 -0.34 28.56
N GLN A 76 -20.62 -0.07 27.44
CA GLN A 76 -21.02 1.28 27.03
C GLN A 76 -21.87 1.98 28.08
N LYS A 77 -22.85 1.28 28.67
CA LYS A 77 -23.77 1.84 29.65
C LYS A 77 -23.07 2.17 30.97
N LYS A 78 -22.17 1.32 31.44
CA LYS A 78 -21.41 1.54 32.70
C LYS A 78 -20.29 2.56 32.52
N LEU A 79 -19.61 2.60 31.37
CA LEU A 79 -18.64 3.64 31.05
C LEU A 79 -19.28 5.03 31.08
N SER A 80 -20.48 5.18 30.54
CA SER A 80 -21.21 6.44 30.54
C SER A 80 -21.58 6.94 31.94
N ILE A 81 -21.81 6.05 32.88
CA ILE A 81 -22.22 6.39 34.26
C ILE A 81 -21.00 6.77 35.12
N ASN A 82 -19.84 6.11 34.96
CA ASN A 82 -18.66 6.34 35.79
C ASN A 82 -17.76 7.49 35.27
N LEU A 83 -17.89 7.87 34.00
CA LEU A 83 -17.14 8.98 33.35
C LEU A 83 -17.38 10.36 33.99
N ILE A 84 -18.47 10.52 34.73
CA ILE A 84 -18.86 11.80 35.33
C ILE A 84 -18.15 12.07 36.66
N LYS A 85 -17.53 11.05 37.29
CA LYS A 85 -17.03 11.13 38.67
C LYS A 85 -15.54 11.42 38.83
N ASP A 86 -14.69 11.15 37.82
CA ASP A 86 -13.24 11.31 37.94
C ASP A 86 -12.64 12.22 36.87
N LYS A 87 -12.20 13.41 37.29
CA LYS A 87 -11.68 14.45 36.37
C LYS A 87 -10.27 14.19 35.82
N LYS A 88 -9.57 13.14 36.23
CA LYS A 88 -8.15 12.93 35.92
C LYS A 88 -7.84 12.17 34.63
N ASP A 89 -8.76 11.36 34.09
CA ASP A 89 -8.54 10.55 32.90
C ASP A 89 -9.59 10.77 31.79
N THR A 90 -10.09 11.98 31.64
CA THR A 90 -11.21 12.33 30.73
C THR A 90 -10.91 12.00 29.25
N GLU A 91 -9.69 12.18 28.80
CA GLU A 91 -9.32 11.91 27.39
C GLU A 91 -9.26 10.43 27.08
N LEU A 92 -8.62 9.62 27.92
CA LEU A 92 -8.53 8.16 27.75
C LEU A 92 -9.92 7.50 27.82
N GLN A 93 -10.75 7.99 28.72
CA GLN A 93 -12.13 7.52 28.89
C GLN A 93 -13.02 7.86 27.71
N ILE A 94 -12.89 9.06 27.16
CA ILE A 94 -13.58 9.46 25.92
C ILE A 94 -13.10 8.61 24.75
N PHE A 95 -11.81 8.36 24.63
CA PHE A 95 -11.23 7.55 23.57
C PHE A 95 -11.74 6.09 23.64
N ILE A 96 -11.78 5.46 24.82
CA ILE A 96 -12.35 4.12 24.99
C ILE A 96 -13.83 4.11 24.62
N LYS A 97 -14.58 5.13 25.03
CA LYS A 97 -15.99 5.27 24.66
C LYS A 97 -16.17 5.38 23.13
N ILE A 98 -15.30 6.11 22.48
CA ILE A 98 -15.28 6.27 21.01
C ILE A 98 -14.95 4.94 20.32
N LEU A 99 -13.93 4.19 20.79
CA LEU A 99 -13.56 2.88 20.25
C LEU A 99 -14.71 1.88 20.33
N ILE A 100 -15.52 1.94 21.38
CA ILE A 100 -16.61 0.99 21.66
C ILE A 100 -17.90 1.36 20.91
N THR A 101 -18.11 2.62 20.56
CA THR A 101 -19.38 3.10 19.98
C THR A 101 -19.36 3.05 18.45
N LYS A 102 -19.61 1.90 17.86
CA LYS A 102 -19.55 1.64 16.39
C LYS A 102 -20.52 2.41 15.48
N LYS A 103 -21.38 3.29 15.96
CA LYS A 103 -22.61 3.71 15.21
C LYS A 103 -22.63 5.09 14.58
N ASN A 104 -21.59 5.93 14.67
CA ASN A 104 -21.71 7.31 14.18
C ASN A 104 -20.49 7.78 13.37
N GLN A 105 -20.70 8.33 12.16
CA GLN A 105 -19.64 8.90 11.31
C GLN A 105 -18.90 10.08 11.98
N GLU A 106 -19.59 10.87 12.79
CA GLU A 106 -18.98 11.94 13.62
C GLU A 106 -18.01 11.40 14.66
N ILE A 107 -18.26 10.19 15.16
CA ILE A 107 -17.39 9.49 16.10
C ILE A 107 -16.14 8.98 15.39
N LYS A 108 -16.23 8.52 14.12
CA LYS A 108 -15.04 8.13 13.33
C LYS A 108 -14.06 9.30 13.16
N LYS A 109 -14.54 10.49 12.87
CA LYS A 109 -13.73 11.71 12.80
C LYS A 109 -13.06 12.01 14.15
N SER A 110 -13.78 11.87 15.25
CA SER A 110 -13.23 12.06 16.61
C SER A 110 -12.24 10.95 17.05
N ILE A 111 -12.34 9.71 16.48
CA ILE A 111 -11.35 8.65 16.69
C ILE A 111 -10.03 9.04 16.05
N ASN A 112 -10.05 9.46 14.79
CA ASN A 112 -8.83 9.87 14.08
C ASN A 112 -8.07 10.97 14.83
N ASP A 113 -8.80 11.95 15.41
CA ASP A 113 -8.20 13.03 16.19
C ASP A 113 -7.53 12.56 17.51
N LYS A 114 -7.79 11.31 17.96
CA LYS A 114 -7.33 10.79 19.25
C LYS A 114 -6.50 9.50 19.15
N LEU A 115 -6.12 9.10 17.95
CA LEU A 115 -5.30 7.89 17.73
C LEU A 115 -3.93 7.96 18.45
N TYR A 116 -3.41 9.16 18.74
CA TYR A 116 -2.21 9.34 19.55
C TYR A 116 -2.31 8.72 20.96
N LEU A 117 -3.51 8.55 21.51
CA LEU A 117 -3.72 7.91 22.81
C LEU A 117 -3.40 6.41 22.79
N LEU A 118 -3.35 5.77 21.60
CA LEU A 118 -2.94 4.38 21.46
C LEU A 118 -1.51 4.11 21.97
N GLN A 119 -0.64 5.12 22.01
CA GLN A 119 0.69 5.01 22.61
C GLN A 119 0.66 4.59 24.08
N ASN A 120 -0.41 4.94 24.79
CA ASN A 120 -0.61 4.56 26.19
C ASN A 120 -1.33 3.21 26.35
N ILE A 121 -1.86 2.65 25.27
CA ILE A 121 -2.69 1.44 25.29
C ILE A 121 -1.91 0.24 24.78
N LEU A 122 -1.18 0.41 23.68
CA LEU A 122 -0.49 -0.69 23.00
C LEU A 122 0.91 -0.94 23.56
N THR A 123 1.31 -2.20 23.59
CA THR A 123 2.71 -2.60 23.84
C THR A 123 3.59 -2.29 22.65
N ASN A 124 3.05 -2.38 21.42
CA ASN A 124 3.74 -2.06 20.18
C ASN A 124 3.76 -0.54 19.98
N SER A 125 4.85 0.11 20.42
CA SER A 125 5.02 1.56 20.29
C SER A 125 5.13 2.04 18.85
N PHE A 126 5.69 1.23 17.96
CA PHE A 126 5.79 1.58 16.54
C PHE A 126 4.41 1.58 15.88
N LEU A 127 3.58 0.57 16.14
CA LEU A 127 2.19 0.54 15.65
C LEU A 127 1.38 1.73 16.21
N ALA A 128 1.55 2.07 17.48
CA ALA A 128 0.90 3.23 18.09
C ALA A 128 1.31 4.54 17.40
N LYS A 129 2.60 4.69 17.03
CA LYS A 129 3.09 5.83 16.24
C LYS A 129 2.49 5.87 14.84
N LEU A 130 2.33 4.73 14.17
CA LEU A 130 1.68 4.65 12.86
C LEU A 130 0.23 5.14 12.91
N TYR A 131 -0.51 4.81 13.97
CA TYR A 131 -1.87 5.32 14.15
C TYR A 131 -1.94 6.83 14.43
N SER A 132 -0.90 7.43 15.02
CA SER A 132 -0.86 8.87 15.27
C SER A 132 -0.47 9.69 14.04
N ASN A 133 0.05 9.05 13.01
CA ASN A 133 0.41 9.67 11.74
C ASN A 133 -0.65 9.31 10.68
N SER A 134 -0.98 10.25 9.81
CA SER A 134 -1.93 10.02 8.71
C SER A 134 -1.23 9.36 7.53
N PHE A 135 -0.81 8.10 7.67
CA PHE A 135 -0.23 7.35 6.57
C PHE A 135 -1.32 6.85 5.62
N GLU A 136 -1.09 6.96 4.34
CA GLU A 136 -2.02 6.53 3.30
C GLU A 136 -1.60 5.20 2.64
N ASN A 137 -0.30 4.91 2.61
CA ASN A 137 0.27 3.80 1.86
C ASN A 137 1.16 2.88 2.71
N TRP A 138 1.29 1.61 2.30
CA TRP A 138 2.22 0.65 2.90
C TRP A 138 3.68 1.10 2.83
N PHE A 139 4.04 1.78 1.76
CA PHE A 139 5.35 2.42 1.61
C PHE A 139 5.68 3.34 2.78
N ASP A 140 4.69 4.07 3.30
CA ASP A 140 4.90 5.01 4.41
C ASP A 140 5.31 4.28 5.69
N ILE A 141 4.81 3.05 5.91
CA ILE A 141 5.20 2.23 7.07
C ILE A 141 6.66 1.77 6.96
N GLU A 142 7.06 1.28 5.79
CA GLU A 142 8.42 0.84 5.54
C GLU A 142 9.41 2.02 5.64
N GLN A 143 9.01 3.18 5.14
CA GLN A 143 9.78 4.43 5.29
C GLN A 143 9.85 4.87 6.75
N ALA A 144 8.72 4.83 7.48
CA ALA A 144 8.68 5.18 8.90
C ALA A 144 9.58 4.25 9.73
N TYR A 145 9.61 2.95 9.43
CA TYR A 145 10.55 2.03 10.06
C TYR A 145 12.00 2.43 9.80
N TYR A 146 12.31 2.84 8.57
CA TYR A 146 13.66 3.29 8.23
C TYR A 146 14.03 4.60 8.95
N GLU A 147 13.10 5.53 9.12
CA GLU A 147 13.35 6.75 9.91
C GLU A 147 13.62 6.41 11.39
N GLU A 148 12.88 5.46 11.99
CA GLU A 148 13.19 4.97 13.34
C GLU A 148 14.60 4.36 13.44
N LEU A 149 15.04 3.61 12.43
CA LEU A 149 16.42 3.10 12.39
C LEU A 149 17.46 4.22 12.39
N LYS A 150 17.21 5.31 11.64
CA LYS A 150 18.08 6.50 11.63
C LYS A 150 18.13 7.19 12.98
N ASP A 151 16.96 7.34 13.63
CA ASP A 151 16.88 7.92 14.96
C ASP A 151 17.66 7.08 15.97
N ILE A 152 17.50 5.75 15.95
CA ILE A 152 18.26 4.84 16.82
C ILE A 152 19.76 4.91 16.54
N TYR A 153 20.17 5.01 15.27
CA TYR A 153 21.59 5.12 14.91
C TYR A 153 22.26 6.36 15.52
N ASN A 154 21.49 7.43 15.69
CA ASN A 154 21.97 8.69 16.30
C ASN A 154 21.98 8.67 17.85
N LEU A 155 21.42 7.64 18.49
CA LEU A 155 21.50 7.46 19.95
C LEU A 155 22.93 7.00 20.39
N PRO A 156 23.24 7.10 21.69
CA PRO A 156 24.44 6.46 22.24
C PRO A 156 24.46 4.95 21.93
N LYS A 157 25.65 4.43 21.57
CA LYS A 157 25.82 3.04 21.09
C LYS A 157 25.34 1.98 22.06
N GLU A 158 25.42 2.23 23.36
CA GLU A 158 24.94 1.38 24.43
C GLU A 158 23.42 1.11 24.35
N ASN A 159 22.66 2.03 23.78
CA ASN A 159 21.20 1.94 23.64
C ASN A 159 20.76 1.18 22.36
N HIS A 160 21.65 1.07 21.36
CA HIS A 160 21.29 0.53 20.04
C HIS A 160 20.65 -0.86 20.13
N ASN A 161 21.27 -1.80 20.86
CA ASN A 161 20.77 -3.17 20.92
C ASN A 161 19.38 -3.28 21.58
N HIS A 162 19.11 -2.46 22.58
CA HIS A 162 17.83 -2.43 23.25
C HIS A 162 16.74 -1.88 22.33
N GLU A 163 16.96 -0.69 21.76
CA GLU A 163 15.98 -0.01 20.90
C GLU A 163 15.72 -0.78 19.59
N LEU A 164 16.78 -1.31 18.96
CA LEU A 164 16.64 -2.15 17.77
C LEU A 164 15.85 -3.44 18.05
N LYS A 165 16.03 -4.04 19.24
CA LYS A 165 15.26 -5.22 19.60
C LYS A 165 13.77 -4.89 19.70
N ILE A 166 13.42 -3.77 20.33
CA ILE A 166 12.03 -3.31 20.46
C ILE A 166 11.46 -3.03 19.06
N LEU A 167 12.11 -2.19 18.27
CA LEU A 167 11.64 -1.79 16.94
C LEU A 167 11.46 -3.01 16.03
N ASN A 168 12.44 -3.90 15.98
CA ASN A 168 12.39 -5.10 15.15
C ASN A 168 11.28 -6.07 15.58
N ASN A 169 11.01 -6.21 16.87
CA ASN A 169 9.89 -7.02 17.34
C ASN A 169 8.56 -6.37 17.00
N ASN A 170 8.45 -5.05 17.16
CA ASN A 170 7.26 -4.30 16.81
C ASN A 170 6.91 -4.44 15.31
N LEU A 171 7.91 -4.37 14.44
CA LEU A 171 7.70 -4.58 12.99
C LEU A 171 7.29 -6.02 12.68
N GLN A 172 7.88 -7.01 13.36
CA GLN A 172 7.50 -8.43 13.18
C GLN A 172 6.03 -8.66 13.56
N GLU A 173 5.56 -8.08 14.65
CA GLU A 173 4.15 -8.18 15.06
C GLU A 173 3.21 -7.57 14.00
N ILE A 174 3.58 -6.43 13.42
CA ILE A 174 2.82 -5.80 12.33
C ILE A 174 2.79 -6.70 11.10
N LYS A 175 3.94 -7.26 10.70
CA LYS A 175 4.08 -8.18 9.59
C LYS A 175 3.20 -9.43 9.76
N ASP A 176 3.21 -10.03 10.95
CA ASP A 176 2.40 -11.21 11.28
C ASP A 176 0.91 -10.90 11.26
N ALA A 177 0.52 -9.75 11.83
CA ALA A 177 -0.86 -9.29 11.81
C ALA A 177 -1.36 -8.98 10.40
N LEU A 178 -0.53 -8.35 9.56
CA LEU A 178 -0.84 -8.11 8.14
C LEU A 178 -1.05 -9.42 7.39
N LYS A 179 -0.12 -10.36 7.52
CA LYS A 179 -0.24 -11.68 6.89
C LYS A 179 -1.53 -12.38 7.31
N LYS A 180 -1.87 -12.34 8.60
CA LYS A 180 -3.11 -12.88 9.12
C LYS A 180 -4.34 -12.19 8.53
N TYR A 181 -4.35 -10.86 8.47
CA TYR A 181 -5.43 -10.09 7.85
C TYR A 181 -5.69 -10.50 6.41
N LEU A 182 -4.62 -10.57 5.62
CA LEU A 182 -4.72 -10.92 4.20
C LEU A 182 -5.24 -12.35 4.02
N ASN A 183 -4.74 -13.32 4.80
CA ASN A 183 -5.21 -14.71 4.74
C ASN A 183 -6.67 -14.87 5.21
N ASP A 184 -7.05 -14.23 6.30
CA ASP A 184 -8.34 -14.51 6.96
C ASP A 184 -9.49 -13.67 6.37
N LYS A 185 -9.18 -12.47 5.86
CA LYS A 185 -10.20 -11.50 5.43
C LYS A 185 -10.18 -11.20 3.94
N ILE A 186 -9.03 -11.26 3.27
CA ILE A 186 -8.89 -10.84 1.88
C ILE A 186 -8.94 -12.04 0.94
N GLU A 187 -8.08 -13.04 1.10
CA GLU A 187 -8.07 -14.22 0.23
C GLU A 187 -9.45 -14.91 0.09
N PRO A 188 -10.26 -15.06 1.16
CA PRO A 188 -11.60 -15.64 1.02
C PRO A 188 -12.58 -14.77 0.21
N THR A 189 -12.32 -13.46 0.03
CA THR A 189 -13.17 -12.56 -0.75
C THR A 189 -12.77 -12.49 -2.22
N HIS A 190 -11.65 -13.11 -2.59
CA HIS A 190 -11.17 -13.17 -3.95
C HIS A 190 -12.13 -13.99 -4.84
N ASN A 191 -12.72 -13.35 -5.83
CA ASN A 191 -13.81 -13.95 -6.63
C ASN A 191 -13.36 -14.54 -7.98
N GLY A 192 -12.06 -14.51 -8.28
CA GLY A 192 -11.51 -15.04 -9.53
C GLY A 192 -11.89 -14.24 -10.79
N SER A 193 -12.43 -13.04 -10.66
CA SER A 193 -12.85 -12.24 -11.82
C SER A 193 -11.68 -11.63 -12.58
N VAL A 194 -11.82 -11.59 -13.92
CA VAL A 194 -10.88 -10.92 -14.82
C VAL A 194 -11.48 -9.60 -15.28
N ASN A 195 -10.71 -8.54 -15.22
CA ASN A 195 -11.06 -7.26 -15.80
C ASN A 195 -10.56 -7.20 -17.26
N ASN A 196 -11.47 -7.18 -18.22
CA ASN A 196 -11.15 -7.20 -19.64
C ASN A 196 -10.27 -6.04 -20.10
N SER A 197 -10.26 -4.94 -19.40
CA SER A 197 -9.39 -3.80 -19.73
C SER A 197 -7.95 -4.05 -19.40
N PHE A 198 -7.64 -4.74 -18.31
CA PHE A 198 -6.28 -5.19 -18.08
C PHE A 198 -5.86 -6.21 -19.14
N GLU A 199 -6.76 -7.15 -19.45
CA GLU A 199 -6.49 -8.17 -20.46
C GLU A 199 -6.18 -7.57 -21.84
N SER A 200 -6.81 -6.46 -22.22
CA SER A 200 -6.57 -5.77 -23.49
C SER A 200 -5.12 -5.28 -23.66
N HIS A 201 -4.38 -5.03 -22.57
CA HIS A 201 -2.97 -4.66 -22.62
C HIS A 201 -2.04 -5.82 -23.01
N PHE A 202 -2.54 -7.06 -22.91
CA PHE A 202 -1.74 -8.26 -23.06
C PHE A 202 -1.92 -8.94 -24.42
N ILE A 203 -2.92 -8.54 -25.22
CA ILE A 203 -3.35 -9.25 -26.46
C ILE A 203 -2.23 -9.32 -27.51
N ASP A 204 -1.45 -8.27 -27.69
CA ASP A 204 -0.45 -8.16 -28.76
C ASP A 204 0.99 -8.51 -28.30
N ARG A 205 1.10 -9.23 -27.19
CA ARG A 205 2.41 -9.59 -26.60
C ARG A 205 2.64 -11.10 -26.69
N GLU A 206 3.86 -11.50 -27.03
CA GLU A 206 4.24 -12.92 -27.10
C GLU A 206 4.65 -13.47 -25.73
N ASN A 207 5.41 -12.68 -24.97
CA ASN A 207 5.92 -13.08 -23.65
C ASN A 207 5.56 -12.03 -22.61
N ILE A 208 4.87 -12.45 -21.55
CA ILE A 208 4.47 -11.56 -20.46
C ILE A 208 4.98 -12.11 -19.14
N SER A 209 5.70 -11.29 -18.39
CA SER A 209 6.14 -11.61 -17.04
C SER A 209 5.58 -10.60 -16.05
N PHE A 210 4.76 -11.09 -15.13
CA PHE A 210 4.25 -10.31 -14.02
C PHE A 210 5.25 -10.33 -12.88
N ILE A 211 5.73 -9.16 -12.48
CA ILE A 211 6.52 -8.96 -11.26
C ILE A 211 5.56 -8.37 -10.24
N ASN A 212 5.08 -9.24 -9.36
CA ASN A 212 4.01 -8.93 -8.43
C ASN A 212 4.59 -8.53 -7.06
N PHE A 213 4.33 -7.30 -6.65
CA PHE A 213 4.70 -6.77 -5.35
C PHE A 213 3.62 -7.03 -4.29
N ASN A 214 2.43 -7.50 -4.70
CA ASN A 214 1.36 -7.89 -3.78
C ASN A 214 1.60 -9.30 -3.23
N TYR A 215 1.06 -9.56 -2.06
CA TYR A 215 1.11 -10.88 -1.43
C TYR A 215 -0.03 -11.80 -1.89
N THR A 216 -1.08 -11.20 -2.45
CA THR A 216 -2.33 -11.86 -2.89
C THR A 216 -2.17 -12.54 -4.25
N ASN A 217 -3.07 -13.48 -4.55
CA ASN A 217 -3.07 -14.24 -5.79
C ASN A 217 -3.95 -13.63 -6.89
N THR A 218 -4.36 -12.38 -6.79
CA THR A 218 -5.27 -11.71 -7.73
C THR A 218 -4.79 -11.81 -9.18
N ILE A 219 -3.49 -11.68 -9.42
CA ILE A 219 -2.90 -11.76 -10.76
C ILE A 219 -2.98 -13.17 -11.39
N GLU A 220 -3.16 -14.22 -10.59
CA GLU A 220 -3.23 -15.59 -11.09
C GLU A 220 -4.41 -15.80 -12.06
N ASN A 221 -5.49 -15.01 -11.92
CA ASN A 221 -6.61 -15.02 -12.86
C ASN A 221 -6.21 -14.65 -14.29
N TYR A 222 -5.09 -13.94 -14.46
CA TYR A 222 -4.57 -13.48 -15.75
C TYR A 222 -3.44 -14.37 -16.29
N THR A 223 -2.98 -15.35 -15.52
CA THR A 223 -1.87 -16.24 -15.91
C THR A 223 -2.32 -17.52 -16.60
N ASN A 224 -3.60 -17.90 -16.46
CA ASN A 224 -4.16 -19.16 -16.95
C ASN A 224 -4.32 -19.27 -18.48
N SER A 225 -3.69 -18.39 -19.26
CA SER A 225 -3.73 -18.50 -20.72
C SER A 225 -2.52 -19.27 -21.25
N SER A 226 -2.72 -19.95 -22.38
CA SER A 226 -1.70 -20.64 -23.17
C SER A 226 -0.56 -19.75 -23.73
N LEU A 227 -0.46 -18.51 -23.29
CA LEU A 227 0.32 -17.44 -23.88
C LEU A 227 1.63 -17.12 -23.13
N GLY A 228 2.32 -18.12 -22.54
CA GLY A 228 3.64 -17.86 -21.94
C GLY A 228 3.68 -16.80 -20.83
N ARG A 229 2.58 -16.64 -20.10
CA ARG A 229 2.46 -15.72 -18.98
C ARG A 229 2.98 -16.36 -17.70
N ASN A 230 3.85 -15.69 -17.00
CA ASN A 230 4.33 -16.13 -15.68
C ASN A 230 4.12 -15.04 -14.61
N ASN A 231 4.02 -15.47 -13.36
CA ASN A 231 3.90 -14.59 -12.21
C ASN A 231 5.05 -14.84 -11.22
N ILE A 232 5.71 -13.78 -10.78
CA ILE A 232 6.75 -13.81 -9.77
C ILE A 232 6.38 -12.87 -8.64
N HIS A 233 5.98 -13.41 -7.49
CA HIS A 233 5.79 -12.63 -6.26
C HIS A 233 7.15 -12.21 -5.69
N ILE A 234 7.58 -10.98 -5.97
CA ILE A 234 8.90 -10.49 -5.54
C ILE A 234 9.01 -10.39 -4.01
N HIS A 235 7.91 -10.12 -3.34
CA HIS A 235 7.81 -10.06 -1.88
C HIS A 235 7.29 -11.36 -1.25
N ASN A 236 7.37 -12.47 -1.98
CA ASN A 236 6.75 -13.74 -1.65
C ASN A 236 5.21 -13.67 -1.64
N SER A 237 4.54 -14.81 -1.61
CA SER A 237 3.09 -14.90 -1.47
C SER A 237 2.70 -15.21 -0.03
N LEU A 238 1.40 -15.21 0.27
CA LEU A 238 0.89 -15.53 1.60
C LEU A 238 1.20 -16.96 2.07
N SER A 239 1.52 -17.88 1.15
CA SER A 239 1.96 -19.24 1.48
C SER A 239 3.39 -19.30 2.03
N GLU A 240 4.18 -18.24 1.85
CA GLU A 240 5.57 -18.13 2.29
C GLU A 240 5.69 -17.06 3.40
N ASP A 241 6.92 -16.85 3.91
CA ASP A 241 7.20 -15.70 4.76
C ASP A 241 7.26 -14.44 3.89
N ILE A 242 6.34 -13.49 4.13
CA ILE A 242 6.23 -12.27 3.34
C ILE A 242 7.45 -11.36 3.56
N ILE A 243 7.92 -10.71 2.50
CA ILE A 243 9.02 -9.74 2.56
C ILE A 243 8.41 -8.36 2.79
N PHE A 244 8.73 -7.77 3.94
CA PHE A 244 8.24 -6.47 4.37
C PHE A 244 9.36 -5.71 5.09
N GLY A 245 9.75 -4.54 4.58
CA GLY A 245 10.84 -3.74 5.10
C GLY A 245 11.39 -2.73 4.09
N TYR A 246 12.58 -2.19 4.34
CA TYR A 246 13.17 -1.14 3.52
C TYR A 246 14.11 -1.71 2.44
N GLY A 247 14.08 -1.17 1.22
CA GLY A 247 14.78 -1.74 0.07
C GLY A 247 15.64 -0.77 -0.76
N ASP A 248 16.05 0.40 -0.23
CA ASP A 248 17.07 1.24 -0.86
C ASP A 248 18.44 0.97 -0.22
N ASP A 249 19.26 0.15 -0.88
CA ASP A 249 20.63 -0.15 -0.46
C ASP A 249 21.66 0.86 -0.98
N THR A 250 21.24 1.88 -1.71
CA THR A 250 22.09 2.99 -2.18
C THR A 250 22.09 4.16 -1.20
N ASP A 251 21.21 4.18 -0.21
CA ASP A 251 21.09 5.23 0.79
C ASP A 251 22.34 5.31 1.67
N GLU A 252 22.80 6.54 1.97
CA GLU A 252 24.02 6.79 2.75
C GLU A 252 23.91 6.25 4.18
N MET A 253 22.75 6.39 4.83
CA MET A 253 22.56 5.89 6.19
C MET A 253 22.51 4.37 6.24
N TYR A 254 21.96 3.70 5.21
CA TYR A 254 22.09 2.26 5.07
C TYR A 254 23.56 1.84 5.08
N GLN A 255 24.44 2.52 4.32
CA GLN A 255 25.86 2.20 4.28
C GLN A 255 26.53 2.42 5.65
N LYS A 256 26.16 3.47 6.39
CA LYS A 256 26.65 3.72 7.76
C LYS A 256 26.20 2.63 8.74
N MET A 257 24.91 2.23 8.69
CA MET A 257 24.38 1.14 9.51
C MET A 257 25.08 -0.19 9.21
N LYS A 258 25.30 -0.51 7.94
CA LYS A 258 26.07 -1.68 7.50
C LYS A 258 27.51 -1.66 8.03
N ALA A 259 28.19 -0.53 7.97
CA ALA A 259 29.54 -0.35 8.46
C ALA A 259 29.64 -0.44 9.99
N SER A 260 28.57 -0.19 10.74
CA SER A 260 28.53 -0.29 12.21
C SER A 260 28.75 -1.70 12.76
N LYS A 261 28.64 -2.74 11.90
CA LYS A 261 28.72 -4.16 12.24
C LYS A 261 27.65 -4.65 13.22
N ASN A 262 26.64 -3.85 13.51
CA ASN A 262 25.46 -4.28 14.28
C ASN A 262 24.38 -4.80 13.33
N ASN A 263 24.30 -6.12 13.18
CA ASN A 263 23.39 -6.78 12.25
C ASN A 263 21.91 -6.52 12.56
N SER A 264 21.55 -6.08 13.76
CA SER A 264 20.18 -5.75 14.12
C SER A 264 19.60 -4.56 13.34
N PHE A 265 20.46 -3.64 12.88
CA PHE A 265 20.05 -2.58 11.95
C PHE A 265 19.61 -3.12 10.58
N LEU A 266 20.17 -4.25 10.18
CA LEU A 266 19.98 -4.80 8.83
C LEU A 266 18.83 -5.81 8.72
N LYS A 267 18.18 -6.13 9.84
CA LYS A 267 17.26 -7.27 9.96
C LYS A 267 16.09 -7.24 8.97
N TYR A 268 15.53 -6.07 8.71
CA TYR A 268 14.38 -5.87 7.81
C TYR A 268 14.74 -5.02 6.57
N PHE A 269 15.97 -5.15 6.09
CA PHE A 269 16.29 -4.70 4.74
C PHE A 269 15.95 -5.80 3.74
N LYS A 270 15.12 -5.48 2.75
CA LYS A 270 14.64 -6.40 1.70
C LYS A 270 15.79 -7.12 0.98
N THR A 271 16.96 -6.48 0.86
CA THR A 271 18.16 -7.09 0.28
C THR A 271 18.48 -8.45 0.90
N PHE A 272 18.37 -8.60 2.22
CA PHE A 272 18.68 -9.87 2.90
C PHE A 272 17.56 -10.88 2.74
N ASP A 273 16.32 -10.46 2.66
CA ASP A 273 15.18 -11.36 2.41
C ASP A 273 15.15 -11.84 0.96
N TYR A 274 15.56 -11.00 0.00
CA TYR A 274 15.77 -11.41 -1.39
C TYR A 274 16.85 -12.49 -1.54
N LEU A 275 17.88 -12.52 -0.67
CA LEU A 275 18.88 -13.58 -0.66
C LEU A 275 18.32 -14.92 -0.15
N LYS A 276 17.29 -14.90 0.68
CA LYS A 276 16.60 -16.11 1.18
C LYS A 276 15.55 -16.61 0.18
N SER A 277 14.98 -15.72 -0.61
CA SER A 277 13.95 -16.04 -1.60
C SER A 277 14.54 -16.40 -2.96
N LYS A 278 13.91 -17.35 -3.66
CA LYS A 278 14.24 -17.65 -5.06
C LYS A 278 13.70 -16.60 -6.04
N ASN A 279 12.74 -15.77 -5.61
CA ASN A 279 11.95 -14.93 -6.50
C ASN A 279 12.77 -13.80 -7.12
N TYR A 280 13.68 -13.17 -6.35
CA TYR A 280 14.59 -12.17 -6.91
C TYR A 280 15.46 -12.78 -8.04
N ARG A 281 16.00 -13.99 -7.85
CA ARG A 281 16.76 -14.69 -8.88
C ARG A 281 15.91 -15.05 -10.10
N LYS A 282 14.62 -15.41 -9.90
CA LYS A 282 13.70 -15.66 -11.02
C LYS A 282 13.49 -14.38 -11.84
N VAL A 283 13.35 -13.20 -11.19
CA VAL A 283 13.26 -11.93 -11.89
C VAL A 283 14.49 -11.68 -12.73
N LEU A 284 15.70 -11.81 -12.18
CA LEU A 284 16.94 -11.63 -12.94
C LEU A 284 17.05 -12.59 -14.13
N ASN A 285 16.71 -13.87 -13.92
CA ASN A 285 16.72 -14.85 -15.00
C ASN A 285 15.71 -14.48 -16.11
N GLN A 286 14.51 -14.03 -15.73
CA GLN A 286 13.48 -13.60 -16.68
C GLN A 286 13.94 -12.38 -17.50
N LEU A 287 14.51 -11.37 -16.84
CA LEU A 287 15.07 -10.21 -17.53
C LEU A 287 16.19 -10.58 -18.50
N ALA A 288 17.03 -11.56 -18.14
CA ALA A 288 18.12 -12.04 -18.98
C ALA A 288 17.64 -12.82 -20.24
N THR A 289 16.38 -13.27 -20.27
CA THR A 289 15.80 -13.94 -21.46
C THR A 289 15.31 -12.94 -22.51
N PHE A 290 15.18 -11.66 -22.15
CA PHE A 290 14.65 -10.61 -23.02
C PHE A 290 15.75 -9.67 -23.47
N ASP A 291 16.08 -9.66 -24.78
CA ASP A 291 16.99 -8.66 -25.35
C ASP A 291 16.41 -7.25 -25.17
N LYS A 292 15.11 -7.11 -25.43
CA LYS A 292 14.34 -5.89 -25.31
C LYS A 292 12.97 -6.19 -24.73
N TYR A 293 12.46 -5.29 -23.89
CA TYR A 293 11.12 -5.38 -23.32
C TYR A 293 10.54 -4.00 -23.03
N ASP A 294 9.24 -3.94 -23.04
CA ASP A 294 8.47 -2.83 -22.49
C ASP A 294 8.07 -3.12 -21.05
N VAL A 295 7.82 -2.08 -20.26
CA VAL A 295 7.31 -2.19 -18.89
C VAL A 295 5.97 -1.49 -18.80
N LEU A 296 5.00 -2.18 -18.20
CA LEU A 296 3.70 -1.65 -17.81
C LEU A 296 3.61 -1.62 -16.29
N VAL A 297 3.32 -0.45 -15.72
CA VAL A 297 3.17 -0.29 -14.26
C VAL A 297 1.69 -0.19 -13.90
N ILE A 298 1.20 -1.13 -13.10
CA ILE A 298 -0.20 -1.22 -12.69
C ILE A 298 -0.29 -1.12 -11.16
N GLY A 299 -0.75 0.02 -10.66
CA GLY A 299 -1.07 0.19 -9.26
C GLY A 299 0.12 0.16 -8.29
N HIS A 300 1.35 0.31 -8.79
CA HIS A 300 2.55 0.41 -7.97
C HIS A 300 2.97 1.88 -7.81
N SER A 301 3.31 2.29 -6.58
CA SER A 301 3.70 3.67 -6.26
C SER A 301 5.10 4.05 -6.76
N LEU A 302 5.93 3.07 -7.14
CA LEU A 302 7.35 3.24 -7.49
C LEU A 302 8.17 3.87 -6.36
N GLY A 303 7.76 3.64 -5.10
CA GLY A 303 8.37 4.21 -3.92
C GLY A 303 9.80 3.71 -3.67
N GLY A 304 10.55 4.49 -2.87
CA GLY A 304 11.97 4.24 -2.58
C GLY A 304 12.25 2.93 -1.84
N THR A 305 11.26 2.38 -1.13
CA THR A 305 11.43 1.11 -0.40
C THR A 305 11.60 -0.11 -1.32
N ASP A 306 11.39 0.06 -2.64
CA ASP A 306 11.60 -0.96 -3.67
C ASP A 306 12.62 -0.53 -4.73
N LYS A 307 13.35 0.58 -4.48
CA LYS A 307 14.21 1.23 -5.45
C LYS A 307 15.22 0.28 -6.09
N THR A 308 15.88 -0.57 -5.32
CA THR A 308 16.91 -1.47 -5.82
C THR A 308 16.39 -2.42 -6.91
N ILE A 309 15.26 -3.07 -6.69
CA ILE A 309 14.68 -3.97 -7.68
C ILE A 309 14.05 -3.20 -8.85
N LEU A 310 13.39 -2.08 -8.58
CA LEU A 310 12.81 -1.24 -9.62
C LEU A 310 13.90 -0.69 -10.55
N LYS A 311 15.05 -0.24 -10.02
CA LYS A 311 16.18 0.20 -10.82
C LYS A 311 16.69 -0.91 -11.72
N THR A 312 16.80 -2.13 -11.21
CA THR A 312 17.22 -3.31 -11.99
C THR A 312 16.29 -3.58 -13.18
N ILE A 313 14.99 -3.30 -13.05
CA ILE A 313 14.00 -3.54 -14.11
C ILE A 313 13.93 -2.35 -15.07
N LEU A 314 13.92 -1.11 -14.57
CA LEU A 314 13.56 0.09 -15.33
C LEU A 314 14.75 0.80 -15.95
N ASP A 315 15.86 0.94 -15.19
CA ASP A 315 17.04 1.70 -15.62
C ASP A 315 18.11 0.80 -16.26
N THR A 316 17.70 0.06 -17.28
CA THR A 316 18.58 -0.84 -18.07
C THR A 316 18.39 -0.62 -19.55
N ASN A 317 19.41 -0.90 -20.36
CA ASN A 317 19.36 -0.75 -21.82
C ASN A 317 18.33 -1.68 -22.49
N SER A 318 17.93 -2.77 -21.85
CA SER A 318 16.91 -3.70 -22.35
C SER A 318 15.48 -3.17 -22.17
N CYS A 319 15.23 -2.27 -21.22
CA CYS A 319 13.94 -1.58 -21.06
C CYS A 319 13.81 -0.48 -22.12
N GLU A 320 12.84 -0.60 -23.01
CA GLU A 320 12.63 0.37 -24.08
C GLU A 320 11.59 1.42 -23.75
N ASN A 321 10.43 1.00 -23.27
CA ASN A 321 9.32 1.88 -22.95
C ASN A 321 8.75 1.54 -21.56
N ILE A 322 8.30 2.57 -20.85
CA ILE A 322 7.64 2.45 -19.54
C ILE A 322 6.29 3.15 -19.64
N GLU A 323 5.24 2.39 -19.49
CA GLU A 323 3.87 2.90 -19.48
C GLU A 323 3.34 2.89 -18.04
N LEU A 324 2.81 4.04 -17.60
CA LEU A 324 2.14 4.20 -16.32
C LEU A 324 0.64 4.30 -16.57
N LEU A 325 -0.17 3.44 -15.95
CA LEU A 325 -1.61 3.54 -16.09
C LEU A 325 -2.18 4.70 -15.25
N LYS A 326 -3.14 5.43 -15.84
CA LYS A 326 -3.81 6.57 -15.20
C LYS A 326 -4.74 6.10 -14.09
N ARG A 327 -4.60 6.67 -12.92
CA ARG A 327 -5.54 6.42 -11.83
C ARG A 327 -6.88 7.14 -12.12
N SER A 328 -7.98 6.39 -12.13
CA SER A 328 -9.33 6.89 -12.39
C SER A 328 -10.32 6.62 -11.26
N ASP A 329 -9.89 5.96 -10.20
CA ASP A 329 -10.70 5.56 -9.05
C ASP A 329 -11.18 6.73 -8.16
N PHE A 330 -10.60 7.93 -8.31
CA PHE A 330 -11.11 9.14 -7.64
C PHE A 330 -12.56 9.47 -7.97
N ASP A 331 -13.08 8.98 -9.09
CA ASP A 331 -14.47 9.22 -9.48
C ASP A 331 -15.46 8.28 -8.79
N THR A 332 -14.98 7.14 -8.28
CA THR A 332 -15.80 6.06 -7.72
C THR A 332 -15.47 5.74 -6.26
N ASP A 333 -14.35 6.20 -5.76
CA ASP A 333 -13.94 5.99 -4.37
C ASP A 333 -14.79 6.88 -3.45
N GLU A 334 -15.48 6.27 -2.48
CA GLU A 334 -16.30 6.94 -1.48
C GLU A 334 -15.55 8.04 -0.71
N ARG A 335 -14.23 7.91 -0.56
CA ARG A 335 -13.39 8.91 0.11
C ARG A 335 -13.35 10.25 -0.63
N TYR A 336 -13.52 10.22 -1.95
CA TYR A 336 -13.44 11.40 -2.82
C TYR A 336 -14.80 11.84 -3.39
N LYS A 337 -15.88 11.25 -2.87
CA LYS A 337 -17.25 11.49 -3.35
C LYS A 337 -17.67 12.95 -3.23
N GLU A 338 -17.26 13.62 -2.17
CA GLU A 338 -17.59 15.03 -1.88
C GLU A 338 -16.79 16.03 -2.72
N LEU A 339 -15.73 15.58 -3.41
CA LEU A 339 -14.89 16.44 -4.22
C LEU A 339 -15.57 16.80 -5.54
N ASN A 340 -15.46 18.05 -5.92
CA ASN A 340 -15.89 18.54 -7.23
C ASN A 340 -14.91 18.12 -8.35
N LEU A 341 -15.30 18.31 -9.60
CA LEU A 341 -14.49 17.89 -10.75
C LEU A 341 -13.10 18.55 -10.79
N PRO A 342 -12.91 19.86 -10.57
CA PRO A 342 -11.58 20.46 -10.50
C PRO A 342 -10.69 19.87 -9.40
N GLU A 343 -11.22 19.57 -8.23
CA GLU A 343 -10.47 18.94 -7.13
C GLU A 343 -10.01 17.53 -7.50
N LYS A 344 -10.86 16.73 -8.17
CA LYS A 344 -10.49 15.40 -8.66
C LYS A 344 -9.43 15.46 -9.75
N GLU A 345 -9.52 16.40 -10.66
CA GLU A 345 -8.48 16.58 -11.71
C GLU A 345 -7.14 17.03 -11.09
N GLN A 346 -7.16 17.86 -10.06
CA GLN A 346 -5.94 18.21 -9.32
C GLN A 346 -5.33 16.98 -8.65
N LEU A 347 -6.11 16.14 -7.97
CA LEU A 347 -5.63 14.90 -7.36
C LEU A 347 -5.01 13.94 -8.39
N LYS A 348 -5.60 13.83 -9.60
CA LYS A 348 -5.04 13.04 -10.68
C LYS A 348 -3.68 13.57 -11.12
N ALA A 349 -3.57 14.90 -11.24
CA ALA A 349 -2.32 15.55 -11.60
C ALA A 349 -1.24 15.37 -10.53
N ASP A 350 -1.59 15.52 -9.25
CA ASP A 350 -0.68 15.35 -8.13
C ASP A 350 -0.19 13.90 -8.02
N ASN A 351 -1.08 12.92 -8.16
CA ASN A 351 -0.73 11.51 -8.17
C ASN A 351 0.23 11.14 -9.32
N LEU A 352 -0.01 11.70 -10.50
CA LEU A 352 0.89 11.50 -11.63
C LEU A 352 2.26 12.13 -11.39
N PHE A 353 2.29 13.36 -10.85
CA PHE A 353 3.55 14.03 -10.53
C PHE A 353 4.35 13.23 -9.51
N GLU A 354 3.70 12.64 -8.50
CA GLU A 354 4.34 11.77 -7.52
C GLU A 354 4.98 10.55 -8.18
N LEU A 355 4.28 9.87 -9.11
CA LEU A 355 4.83 8.76 -9.87
C LEU A 355 6.06 9.17 -10.69
N TYR A 356 6.03 10.33 -11.35
CA TYR A 356 7.18 10.85 -12.09
C TYR A 356 8.35 11.20 -11.17
N ALA A 357 8.08 11.78 -10.00
CA ALA A 357 9.10 12.09 -9.01
C ALA A 357 9.76 10.82 -8.46
N ASN A 358 8.96 9.77 -8.22
CA ASN A 358 9.46 8.47 -7.77
C ASN A 358 10.32 7.80 -8.85
N LEU A 359 9.88 7.83 -10.11
CA LEU A 359 10.69 7.37 -11.24
C LEU A 359 12.02 8.13 -11.35
N ALA A 360 11.99 9.46 -11.23
CA ALA A 360 13.21 10.27 -11.30
C ALA A 360 14.24 9.88 -10.21
N ARG A 361 13.78 9.44 -9.03
CA ARG A 361 14.66 8.94 -7.97
C ARG A 361 15.26 7.55 -8.24
N ILE A 362 14.65 6.78 -9.16
CA ILE A 362 15.13 5.46 -9.57
C ILE A 362 16.21 5.58 -10.66
N PHE A 363 16.07 6.53 -11.58
CA PHE A 363 16.94 6.70 -12.73
C PHE A 363 18.21 7.49 -12.39
N ASP A 364 19.34 7.07 -12.96
CA ASP A 364 20.59 7.85 -12.87
C ASP A 364 20.62 9.04 -13.84
N SER A 365 19.74 9.05 -14.84
CA SER A 365 19.71 10.08 -15.89
C SER A 365 18.30 10.45 -16.31
N GLU A 366 17.95 11.74 -16.16
CA GLU A 366 16.67 12.27 -16.66
C GLU A 366 16.55 12.18 -18.19
N ALA A 367 17.64 12.13 -18.93
CA ALA A 367 17.61 11.90 -20.38
C ALA A 367 17.15 10.47 -20.69
N SER A 368 17.64 9.47 -19.93
CA SER A 368 17.17 8.08 -20.02
C SER A 368 15.69 7.97 -19.63
N LEU A 369 15.31 8.59 -18.54
CA LEU A 369 13.93 8.64 -18.06
C LEU A 369 12.98 9.18 -19.14
N ARG A 370 13.26 10.40 -19.68
CA ARG A 370 12.42 11.02 -20.73
C ARG A 370 12.35 10.22 -22.02
N LYS A 371 13.39 9.44 -22.35
CA LYS A 371 13.43 8.59 -23.53
C LYS A 371 12.50 7.37 -23.40
N LYS A 372 12.38 6.83 -22.20
CA LYS A 372 11.69 5.55 -21.93
C LYS A 372 10.23 5.73 -21.50
N VAL A 373 9.92 6.77 -20.72
CA VAL A 373 8.56 6.96 -20.22
C VAL A 373 7.63 7.41 -21.34
N ILE A 374 6.57 6.65 -21.56
CA ILE A 374 5.52 6.99 -22.53
C ILE A 374 4.75 8.20 -22.01
N PRO A 375 4.48 9.22 -22.87
CA PRO A 375 3.65 10.34 -22.50
C PRO A 375 2.30 9.89 -21.94
N PHE A 376 1.91 10.42 -20.81
CA PHE A 376 0.73 10.00 -20.06
C PHE A 376 -0.58 10.16 -20.86
N GLU A 377 -0.63 11.12 -21.78
CA GLU A 377 -1.76 11.30 -22.68
C GLU A 377 -2.00 10.10 -23.62
N TRP A 378 -0.97 9.31 -23.87
CA TRP A 378 -1.03 8.12 -24.73
C TRP A 378 -1.35 6.84 -23.94
N SER A 379 -1.27 6.90 -22.61
CA SER A 379 -1.57 5.78 -21.75
C SER A 379 -3.07 5.60 -21.55
N ILE A 380 -3.47 4.36 -21.31
CA ILE A 380 -4.85 3.98 -21.02
C ILE A 380 -5.16 4.27 -19.53
N ASN A 381 -6.44 4.56 -19.26
CA ASN A 381 -6.89 4.73 -17.88
C ASN A 381 -6.77 3.42 -17.09
N PHE A 382 -6.38 3.55 -15.83
CA PHE A 382 -6.39 2.45 -14.88
C PHE A 382 -7.83 1.96 -14.72
N PRO A 383 -8.15 0.68 -14.98
CA PRO A 383 -9.51 0.20 -14.87
C PRO A 383 -9.94 0.16 -13.41
N VAL A 384 -11.14 0.65 -13.15
CA VAL A 384 -11.74 0.69 -11.83
C VAL A 384 -12.73 -0.43 -11.69
N MET A 385 -12.76 -1.01 -10.52
CA MET A 385 -13.65 -1.99 -9.90
C MET A 385 -14.75 -2.68 -10.74
N ALA A 386 -14.92 -3.99 -10.53
CA ALA A 386 -15.85 -4.88 -11.17
C ALA A 386 -17.36 -4.50 -11.08
N ASN A 387 -17.74 -3.50 -10.30
CA ASN A 387 -19.13 -3.01 -10.16
C ASN A 387 -19.42 -1.76 -10.99
N TYR A 388 -18.44 -1.27 -11.74
CA TYR A 388 -18.64 -0.12 -12.60
C TYR A 388 -19.11 -0.58 -13.97
N ASP A 389 -20.21 0.04 -14.46
CA ASP A 389 -20.78 -0.22 -15.78
C ASP A 389 -19.80 0.26 -16.87
N TYR A 390 -18.82 -0.60 -17.17
CA TYR A 390 -17.68 -0.36 -18.05
C TYR A 390 -18.12 0.01 -19.46
N ASP A 391 -19.27 -0.54 -19.91
CA ASP A 391 -19.84 -0.23 -21.21
C ASP A 391 -20.27 1.24 -21.33
N LYS A 392 -20.71 1.84 -20.22
CA LYS A 392 -21.03 3.29 -20.18
C LYS A 392 -19.79 4.18 -20.26
N ILE A 393 -18.67 3.77 -19.64
CA ILE A 393 -17.42 4.56 -19.70
C ILE A 393 -16.79 4.47 -21.07
N GLN A 394 -16.67 3.27 -21.65
CA GLN A 394 -16.16 3.12 -23.02
C GLN A 394 -17.02 3.85 -24.06
N LYS A 395 -18.34 3.84 -23.87
CA LYS A 395 -19.23 4.59 -24.73
C LYS A 395 -19.02 6.10 -24.60
N ARG A 396 -18.83 6.60 -23.39
CA ARG A 396 -18.54 8.01 -23.11
C ARG A 396 -17.16 8.45 -23.60
N GLU A 397 -16.14 7.62 -23.47
CA GLU A 397 -14.80 7.89 -24.02
C GLU A 397 -14.79 7.86 -25.54
N LYS A 398 -15.50 6.93 -26.18
CA LYS A 398 -15.70 6.92 -27.64
C LYS A 398 -16.46 8.16 -28.11
N GLU A 399 -17.48 8.60 -27.39
CA GLU A 399 -18.22 9.82 -27.68
C GLU A 399 -17.35 11.06 -27.53
N LEU A 400 -16.52 11.16 -26.48
CA LEU A 400 -15.55 12.24 -26.27
C LEU A 400 -14.45 12.24 -27.34
N PHE A 401 -13.98 11.07 -27.78
CA PHE A 401 -13.01 10.95 -28.85
C PHE A 401 -13.60 11.41 -30.21
N ILE A 402 -14.85 11.05 -30.47
CA ILE A 402 -15.58 11.50 -31.68
C ILE A 402 -15.81 13.04 -31.66
N ILE A 403 -16.15 13.60 -30.47
CA ILE A 403 -16.32 15.04 -30.33
C ILE A 403 -14.99 15.78 -30.55
N LYS A 404 -13.88 15.27 -29.94
CA LYS A 404 -12.55 15.86 -30.17
C LYS A 404 -12.06 15.75 -31.60
N SER A 405 -12.27 14.60 -32.26
CA SER A 405 -11.89 14.42 -33.66
C SER A 405 -12.72 15.31 -34.62
N ASN A 406 -14.00 15.48 -34.34
CA ASN A 406 -14.87 16.41 -35.11
C ASN A 406 -14.47 17.87 -34.90
N HIS A 407 -14.04 18.25 -33.70
CA HIS A 407 -13.53 19.61 -33.41
C HIS A 407 -12.20 19.91 -34.10
N ILE A 408 -11.33 18.91 -34.24
CA ILE A 408 -10.06 19.04 -35.01
C ILE A 408 -10.37 19.18 -36.49
N THR A 409 -11.31 18.40 -37.02
CA THR A 409 -11.71 18.45 -38.46
C THR A 409 -12.39 19.77 -38.80
N LEU A 410 -13.16 20.35 -37.90
CA LEU A 410 -13.77 21.68 -38.07
C LEU A 410 -12.75 22.82 -38.03
N LYS A 411 -11.71 22.74 -37.18
CA LYS A 411 -10.61 23.73 -37.14
C LYS A 411 -9.71 23.68 -38.40
N THR A 412 -9.49 22.48 -38.95
CA THR A 412 -8.71 22.34 -40.19
C THR A 412 -9.49 22.78 -41.44
N ARG A 413 -10.82 22.64 -41.45
CA ARG A 413 -11.66 23.19 -42.55
C ARG A 413 -11.73 24.73 -42.53
N LYS A 414 -11.78 25.38 -41.34
CA LYS A 414 -11.75 26.85 -41.22
C LYS A 414 -10.40 27.49 -41.62
N ARG A 415 -9.29 26.75 -41.61
CA ARG A 415 -7.97 27.22 -42.06
C ARG A 415 -7.70 27.04 -43.55
N LYS A 416 -8.58 26.37 -44.31
CA LYS A 416 -8.46 26.22 -45.78
C LYS A 416 -9.38 27.16 -46.57
N THR A 417 -10.11 28.03 -45.91
CA THR A 417 -11.06 28.99 -46.50
C THR A 417 -10.74 30.45 -46.13
N THR A 418 -9.48 30.75 -45.79
CA THR A 418 -8.91 32.11 -45.70
C THR A 418 -7.57 32.08 -46.51
#